data_72378c5372691823e5b53573fd3d5930
#
_entry.id   72378c5372691823e5b53573fd3d5930
#
_cell.length_a   1.000
_cell.length_b   1.000
_cell.length_c   1.000
_cell.angle_alpha   90.00
_cell.angle_beta   90.00
_cell.angle_gamma   90.00
#
_symmetry.space_group_name_H-M   'P 1'
#
loop_
_entity.id
_entity.type
_entity.pdbx_description
1 polymer ?
#
loop_
_entity_poly.entity_id
_entity_poly.type
_entity_poly.pdbx_seq_one_letter_code
_entity_poly.pdbx_strand_id
1 'polypeptide(L)'
;MRTAKDIIELLLELEHGIADDLEDQDLDFKQWDAQSRDKAVKTLVQMAVCMANGGGGTVVLGVADRVQGRANAILGVPPEIDINLLKKAVYDQTDPKITPVFEDLSVPEGTGRLILMRIYP
;
A
#
# COMPACT_ATOMS: atom_id res chain seq x y z
N MET A 1 -14.50 5.32 1.33
CA MET A 1 -13.16 4.85 0.95
C MET A 1 -12.20 6.02 1.00
N ARG A 2 -11.00 5.81 1.54
CA ARG A 2 -10.01 6.89 1.70
C ARG A 2 -9.50 7.37 0.34
N THR A 3 -9.43 8.69 0.17
CA THR A 3 -8.91 9.31 -1.05
C THR A 3 -7.40 9.49 -0.97
N ALA A 4 -6.77 9.80 -2.10
CA ALA A 4 -5.34 10.15 -2.12
C ALA A 4 -5.06 11.34 -1.19
N LYS A 5 -5.95 12.34 -1.15
CA LYS A 5 -5.82 13.49 -0.26
C LYS A 5 -5.85 13.07 1.20
N ASP A 6 -6.75 12.16 1.58
CA ASP A 6 -6.82 11.64 2.94
C ASP A 6 -5.49 10.96 3.33
N ILE A 7 -4.91 10.19 2.44
CA ILE A 7 -3.64 9.52 2.69
C ILE A 7 -2.52 10.54 2.84
N ILE A 8 -2.45 11.55 1.97
CA ILE A 8 -1.43 12.59 2.05
C ILE A 8 -1.49 13.29 3.42
N GLU A 9 -2.69 13.59 3.91
CA GLU A 9 -2.87 14.21 5.23
C GLU A 9 -2.40 13.29 6.36
N LEU A 10 -2.70 12.00 6.28
CA LEU A 10 -2.24 11.02 7.28
C LEU A 10 -0.71 10.90 7.29
N LEU A 11 -0.07 10.97 6.13
CA LEU A 11 1.39 10.87 6.05
C LEU A 11 2.11 12.02 6.77
N LEU A 12 1.45 13.16 6.98
CA LEU A 12 2.02 14.26 7.75
C LEU A 12 2.28 13.86 9.22
N GLU A 13 1.49 12.94 9.76
CA GLU A 13 1.63 12.49 11.14
C GLU A 13 2.86 11.60 11.34
N LEU A 14 3.48 11.09 10.27
CA LEU A 14 4.68 10.26 10.36
C LEU A 14 5.92 11.03 10.81
N GLU A 15 5.88 12.37 10.79
CA GLU A 15 6.99 13.16 11.31
C GLU A 15 7.22 12.87 12.79
N HIS A 16 6.16 12.65 13.56
CA HIS A 16 6.19 12.47 15.00
C HIS A 16 5.58 11.16 15.48
N GLY A 17 5.16 10.29 14.57
CA GLY A 17 4.52 9.03 14.89
C GLY A 17 4.92 7.92 13.92
N ILE A 18 4.29 6.76 14.07
CA ILE A 18 4.51 5.61 13.19
C ILE A 18 3.23 5.25 12.45
N ALA A 19 3.37 4.69 11.25
CA ALA A 19 2.24 4.33 10.41
C ALA A 19 1.33 3.27 11.07
N ASP A 20 1.91 2.37 11.85
CA ASP A 20 1.15 1.35 12.58
C ASP A 20 0.04 1.96 13.46
N ASP A 21 0.29 3.13 14.05
CA ASP A 21 -0.69 3.83 14.87
C ASP A 21 -1.82 4.48 14.06
N LEU A 22 -1.62 4.63 12.75
CA LEU A 22 -2.63 5.18 11.83
C LEU A 22 -3.48 4.09 11.19
N GLU A 23 -3.08 2.83 11.33
CA GLU A 23 -3.79 1.70 10.73
C GLU A 23 -5.16 1.48 11.38
N ASP A 24 -6.10 1.00 10.59
CA ASP A 24 -7.46 0.70 11.02
C ASP A 24 -7.94 -0.54 10.23
N GLN A 25 -9.18 -0.98 10.47
CA GLN A 25 -9.77 -2.11 9.76
C GLN A 25 -9.71 -1.95 8.24
N ASP A 26 -9.84 -0.71 7.75
CA ASP A 26 -9.89 -0.37 6.33
C ASP A 26 -8.62 0.33 5.83
N LEU A 27 -7.54 0.33 6.61
CA LEU A 27 -6.30 0.99 6.25
C LEU A 27 -5.09 0.24 6.78
N ASP A 28 -4.16 -0.10 5.89
CA ASP A 28 -2.90 -0.72 6.24
C ASP A 28 -1.75 -0.08 5.45
N PHE A 29 -0.56 -0.06 6.04
CA PHE A 29 0.67 0.41 5.42
C PHE A 29 1.62 -0.76 5.28
N LYS A 30 2.20 -0.94 4.09
CA LYS A 30 3.16 -2.01 3.84
C LYS A 30 4.39 -1.49 3.14
N GLN A 31 5.54 -1.88 3.64
CA GLN A 31 6.80 -1.64 2.97
C GLN A 31 6.87 -2.54 1.73
N TRP A 32 7.37 -2.00 0.61
CA TRP A 32 7.67 -2.80 -0.56
C TRP A 32 8.98 -3.56 -0.34
N ASP A 33 8.99 -4.86 -0.58
CA ASP A 33 10.21 -5.66 -0.49
C ASP A 33 11.06 -5.41 -1.75
N ALA A 34 12.06 -4.53 -1.62
CA ALA A 34 12.92 -4.16 -2.73
C ALA A 34 13.90 -5.27 -3.14
N GLN A 35 14.10 -6.27 -2.28
CA GLN A 35 15.02 -7.37 -2.53
C GLN A 35 14.35 -8.56 -3.22
N SER A 36 13.04 -8.68 -3.10
CA SER A 36 12.29 -9.79 -3.69
C SER A 36 10.94 -9.32 -4.18
N ARG A 37 10.83 -9.21 -5.51
CA ARG A 37 9.57 -8.88 -6.16
C ARG A 37 8.50 -9.94 -5.86
N ASP A 38 8.88 -11.22 -5.85
CA ASP A 38 7.93 -12.30 -5.58
C ASP A 38 7.34 -12.19 -4.18
N LYS A 39 8.15 -11.85 -3.19
CA LYS A 39 7.69 -11.63 -1.82
C LYS A 39 6.79 -10.39 -1.74
N ALA A 40 7.14 -9.32 -2.43
CA ALA A 40 6.33 -8.11 -2.48
C ALA A 40 4.94 -8.39 -3.06
N VAL A 41 4.89 -9.11 -4.18
CA VAL A 41 3.63 -9.49 -4.83
C VAL A 41 2.82 -10.42 -3.94
N LYS A 42 3.46 -11.39 -3.28
CA LYS A 42 2.78 -12.30 -2.36
C LYS A 42 2.12 -11.54 -1.21
N THR A 43 2.83 -10.60 -0.62
CA THR A 43 2.29 -9.75 0.44
C THR A 43 1.09 -8.95 -0.06
N LEU A 44 1.20 -8.40 -1.26
CA LEU A 44 0.12 -7.63 -1.90
C LEU A 44 -1.15 -8.48 -2.06
N VAL A 45 -1.00 -9.70 -2.57
CA VAL A 45 -2.13 -10.63 -2.75
C VAL A 45 -2.77 -10.98 -1.40
N GLN A 46 -1.95 -11.26 -0.38
CA GLN A 46 -2.44 -11.54 0.97
C GLN A 46 -3.25 -10.35 1.53
N MET A 47 -2.76 -9.14 1.32
CA MET A 47 -3.44 -7.94 1.79
C MET A 47 -4.75 -7.70 1.05
N ALA A 48 -4.80 -8.00 -0.25
CA ALA A 48 -6.03 -7.91 -1.02
C ALA A 48 -7.11 -8.84 -0.46
N VAL A 49 -6.74 -10.08 -0.14
CA VAL A 49 -7.65 -11.05 0.46
C VAL A 49 -8.11 -10.59 1.85
N CYS A 50 -7.18 -10.10 2.66
CA CYS A 50 -7.48 -9.60 4.00
C CYS A 50 -8.50 -8.45 3.96
N MET A 51 -8.28 -7.48 3.07
CA MET A 51 -9.20 -6.35 2.91
C MET A 51 -10.55 -6.77 2.37
N ALA A 52 -10.58 -7.69 1.41
CA ALA A 52 -11.84 -8.21 0.86
C ALA A 52 -12.67 -8.88 1.95
N ASN A 53 -12.03 -9.69 2.80
CA ASN A 53 -12.70 -10.38 3.92
C ASN A 53 -13.19 -9.40 4.97
N GLY A 54 -12.55 -8.25 5.11
CA GLY A 54 -12.92 -7.21 6.07
C GLY A 54 -13.95 -6.19 5.54
N GLY A 55 -14.48 -6.39 4.34
CA GLY A 55 -15.48 -5.48 3.76
C GLY A 55 -14.89 -4.36 2.92
N GLY A 56 -13.63 -4.48 2.51
CA GLY A 56 -12.94 -3.48 1.70
C GLY A 56 -11.97 -2.63 2.50
N GLY A 57 -11.11 -1.91 1.79
CA GLY A 57 -10.13 -1.02 2.42
C GLY A 57 -9.03 -0.58 1.48
N THR A 58 -8.07 0.15 2.05
CA THR A 58 -6.94 0.73 1.33
C THR A 58 -5.63 0.22 1.92
N VAL A 59 -4.72 -0.21 1.06
CA VAL A 59 -3.34 -0.54 1.44
C VAL A 59 -2.41 0.49 0.80
N VAL A 60 -1.55 1.10 1.61
CA VAL A 60 -0.54 2.05 1.14
C VAL A 60 0.78 1.30 1.05
N LEU A 61 1.29 1.16 -0.17
CA LEU A 61 2.54 0.45 -0.44
C LEU A 61 3.70 1.42 -0.49
N GLY A 62 4.78 1.09 0.19
CA GLY A 62 6.01 1.88 0.19
C GLY A 62 6.30 2.58 1.51
N VAL A 63 5.57 2.26 2.59
CA VAL A 63 5.76 2.87 3.90
C VAL A 63 6.10 1.79 4.93
N ALA A 64 7.21 2.00 5.65
CA ALA A 64 7.57 1.17 6.79
C ALA A 64 6.65 1.51 7.97
N ASP A 65 5.97 0.51 8.52
CA ASP A 65 4.85 0.74 9.45
C ASP A 65 5.27 1.06 10.88
N ARG A 66 6.51 0.77 11.26
CA ARG A 66 7.00 0.95 12.64
C ARG A 66 8.21 1.87 12.75
N VAL A 67 8.38 2.76 11.80
CA VAL A 67 9.51 3.69 11.74
C VAL A 67 8.99 5.11 11.84
N GLN A 68 9.54 5.87 12.79
CA GLN A 68 9.19 7.28 12.98
C GLN A 68 9.99 8.18 12.03
N GLY A 69 9.35 9.27 11.59
CA GLY A 69 9.95 10.25 10.70
C GLY A 69 9.62 9.97 9.24
N ARG A 70 9.16 10.99 8.53
CA ARG A 70 8.74 10.84 7.13
C ARG A 70 9.87 10.30 6.25
N ALA A 71 11.07 10.87 6.38
CA ALA A 71 12.22 10.47 5.58
C ALA A 71 12.65 9.01 5.82
N ASN A 72 12.42 8.51 7.03
CA ASN A 72 12.78 7.14 7.40
C ASN A 72 11.69 6.13 7.05
N ALA A 73 10.42 6.52 7.14
CA ALA A 73 9.28 5.63 6.94
C ALA A 73 8.84 5.55 5.49
N ILE A 74 8.86 6.67 4.77
CA ILE A 74 8.40 6.73 3.38
C ILE A 74 9.55 6.33 2.45
N LEU A 75 9.65 5.03 2.19
CA LEU A 75 10.72 4.47 1.37
C LEU A 75 10.34 4.44 -0.12
N GLY A 76 9.07 4.29 -0.40
CA GLY A 76 8.53 4.26 -1.74
C GLY A 76 8.55 2.90 -2.41
N VAL A 77 7.98 2.87 -3.60
CA VAL A 77 7.92 1.69 -4.48
C VAL A 77 8.84 1.97 -5.66
N PRO A 78 9.63 0.97 -6.14
CA PRO A 78 10.49 1.19 -7.30
C PRO A 78 9.73 1.75 -8.50
N PRO A 79 10.30 2.74 -9.23
CA PRO A 79 9.61 3.39 -10.34
C PRO A 79 9.22 2.44 -11.48
N GLU A 80 9.96 1.36 -11.67
CA GLU A 80 9.75 0.39 -12.74
C GLU A 80 8.58 -0.57 -12.49
N ILE A 81 7.99 -0.57 -11.30
CA ILE A 81 6.87 -1.48 -11.00
C ILE A 81 5.65 -1.08 -11.81
N ASP A 82 5.14 -2.03 -12.58
CA ASP A 82 3.98 -1.85 -13.44
C ASP A 82 2.70 -2.24 -12.69
N ILE A 83 1.82 -1.28 -12.49
CA ILE A 83 0.53 -1.49 -11.83
C ILE A 83 -0.30 -2.58 -12.52
N ASN A 84 -0.23 -2.69 -13.85
CA ASN A 84 -0.98 -3.69 -14.58
C ASN A 84 -0.55 -5.11 -14.22
N LEU A 85 0.75 -5.31 -13.96
CA LEU A 85 1.25 -6.60 -13.48
C LEU A 85 0.74 -6.92 -12.08
N LEU A 86 0.63 -5.91 -11.22
CA LEU A 86 0.09 -6.08 -9.87
C LEU A 86 -1.40 -6.45 -9.92
N LYS A 87 -2.17 -5.77 -10.77
CA LYS A 87 -3.59 -6.11 -10.97
C LYS A 87 -3.77 -7.55 -11.43
N LYS A 88 -2.96 -7.96 -12.41
CA LYS A 88 -3.00 -9.31 -12.94
C LYS A 88 -2.66 -10.33 -11.86
N ALA A 89 -1.62 -10.08 -11.06
CA ALA A 89 -1.21 -11.00 -10.01
C ALA A 89 -2.33 -11.21 -8.98
N VAL A 90 -2.97 -10.14 -8.53
CA VAL A 90 -4.08 -10.26 -7.57
C VAL A 90 -5.25 -11.02 -8.20
N TYR A 91 -5.62 -10.69 -9.42
CA TYR A 91 -6.72 -11.36 -10.12
C TYR A 91 -6.43 -12.85 -10.29
N ASP A 92 -5.24 -13.21 -10.76
CA ASP A 92 -4.89 -14.60 -11.06
C ASP A 92 -4.77 -15.47 -9.81
N GLN A 93 -4.38 -14.89 -8.68
CA GLN A 93 -4.08 -15.63 -7.45
C GLN A 93 -5.19 -15.62 -6.42
N THR A 94 -6.36 -15.07 -6.74
CA THR A 94 -7.50 -15.01 -5.81
C THR A 94 -8.70 -15.78 -6.36
N ASP A 95 -9.49 -16.38 -5.43
CA ASP A 95 -10.72 -17.10 -5.74
C ASP A 95 -11.69 -16.92 -4.56
N PRO A 96 -12.84 -16.26 -4.75
CA PRO A 96 -13.28 -15.59 -5.97
C PRO A 96 -12.34 -14.47 -6.38
N LYS A 97 -12.38 -14.10 -7.67
CA LYS A 97 -11.47 -13.10 -8.22
C LYS A 97 -11.64 -11.74 -7.57
N ILE A 98 -10.51 -11.11 -7.24
CA ILE A 98 -10.46 -9.75 -6.71
C ILE A 98 -9.88 -8.84 -7.78
N THR A 99 -10.56 -7.72 -8.03
CA THR A 99 -10.13 -6.72 -9.00
C THR A 99 -9.83 -5.41 -8.25
N PRO A 100 -8.59 -5.23 -7.76
CA PRO A 100 -8.25 -4.03 -7.01
C PRO A 100 -8.16 -2.80 -7.92
N VAL A 101 -8.36 -1.62 -7.32
CA VAL A 101 -8.11 -0.35 -7.99
C VAL A 101 -6.81 0.21 -7.44
N PHE A 102 -5.87 0.49 -8.33
CA PHE A 102 -4.58 1.05 -7.96
C PHE A 102 -4.50 2.52 -8.34
N GLU A 103 -3.79 3.28 -7.54
CA GLU A 103 -3.50 4.68 -7.81
C GLU A 103 -2.06 4.98 -7.38
N ASP A 104 -1.31 5.66 -8.26
CA ASP A 104 0.00 6.19 -7.90
C ASP A 104 -0.14 7.45 -7.06
N LEU A 105 0.72 7.60 -6.08
CA LEU A 105 0.78 8.77 -5.23
C LEU A 105 2.22 9.30 -5.20
N SER A 106 2.41 10.55 -5.62
CA SER A 106 3.73 11.18 -5.59
C SER A 106 4.01 11.78 -4.23
N VAL A 107 5.21 11.52 -3.73
CA VAL A 107 5.71 12.05 -2.45
C VAL A 107 7.14 12.52 -2.63
N PRO A 108 7.63 13.46 -1.80
CA PRO A 108 9.02 13.94 -1.92
C PRO A 108 10.04 12.93 -1.39
N GLU A 109 9.65 12.02 -0.50
CA GLU A 109 10.56 11.09 0.16
C GLU A 109 10.76 9.79 -0.64
N GLY A 110 11.82 9.05 -0.27
CA GLY A 110 12.10 7.73 -0.83
C GLY A 110 12.28 7.75 -2.33
N THR A 111 11.63 6.82 -3.03
CA THR A 111 11.64 6.76 -4.49
C THR A 111 10.75 7.82 -5.14
N GLY A 112 10.01 8.58 -4.35
CA GLY A 112 9.03 9.55 -4.84
C GLY A 112 7.67 8.96 -5.18
N ARG A 113 7.51 7.64 -5.04
CA ARG A 113 6.30 6.94 -5.48
C ARG A 113 5.76 6.05 -4.39
N LEU A 114 4.50 6.25 -4.05
CA LEU A 114 3.70 5.29 -3.30
C LEU A 114 2.62 4.72 -4.22
N ILE A 115 2.12 3.54 -3.90
CA ILE A 115 0.99 2.94 -4.61
C ILE A 115 -0.12 2.69 -3.60
N LEU A 116 -1.31 3.18 -3.90
CA LEU A 116 -2.53 2.86 -3.16
C LEU A 116 -3.22 1.69 -3.84
N MET A 117 -3.54 0.67 -3.07
CA MET A 117 -4.39 -0.43 -3.53
C MET A 117 -5.71 -0.35 -2.79
N ARG A 118 -6.81 -0.17 -3.53
CA ARG A 118 -8.16 -0.14 -2.95
C ARG A 118 -8.91 -1.39 -3.30
N ILE A 119 -9.49 -2.01 -2.28
CA ILE A 119 -10.36 -3.17 -2.42
C ILE A 119 -11.77 -2.70 -2.05
N TYR A 120 -12.66 -2.70 -3.02
CA TYR A 120 -14.06 -2.32 -2.79
C TYR A 120 -14.85 -3.54 -2.32
N PRO A 121 -15.84 -3.32 -1.44
CA PRO A 121 -16.69 -4.40 -0.96
C PRO A 121 -17.57 -5.01 -2.03
#